data_9332ed29b257b9fe53889cb1e2d9d5e4
#
_entry.id   9332ed29b257b9fe53889cb1e2d9d5e4
#
_cell.length_a   1.000
_cell.length_b   1.000
_cell.length_c   1.000
_cell.angle_alpha   90.00
_cell.angle_beta   90.00
_cell.angle_gamma   90.00
#
_symmetry.space_group_name_H-M   'P 1'
#
loop_
_entity.id
_entity.type
_entity.pdbx_description
1 polymer ?
#
loop_
_entity_poly.entity_id
_entity_poly.type
_entity_poly.pdbx_seq_one_letter_code
_entity_poly.pdbx_strand_id
1 'polypeptide(L)'
;MAEKLGDGIVSLNPKPSKGFSSKLLDLLERVVVKLMHDASLPLHYLSGNFAPLKDETPPVKDLPVVHGFLPECLNGEFVRVGPNPKFDPVAGYHWFDGDGMIHGVRIKDGKATYVSRYVKTSRLKQEEFFGAAKFMKIGDLKGFFGLLMVNMQQLRTKLKVLDDSYGYGTANTALVYHHGKLLALQEADKPYVVKVLEDGDLQTLGMIDYDKRLTHSFTAHPKVDPATGEMFTFGYSHTPPYLTYRVISEDGIMLDPVPITISEPIMMHDFAITESYAIFMDLPMHFRPKEMVKEKKMIYSFDPTKKARFGVLPRYAKDELMIRWFELPNCFIFHNANAWEEEDEVVLITCRLENPDLDMVSGNVKEKLENFSNELYEMRFNMKTGSASQRKLSASAVDFPRINERYTGKDMCMEQFWTVSQRLQELSSLICMRRLRQARKCWK
;
A
#
# COMPACT_ATOMS: atom_id res chain seq x y z
N MET A 1 -9.42 -8.97 26.93
CA MET A 1 -10.06 -9.48 25.69
C MET A 1 -10.52 -8.27 24.89
N ALA A 2 -10.20 -8.21 23.60
CA ALA A 2 -10.73 -7.16 22.73
C ALA A 2 -12.24 -7.40 22.54
N GLU A 3 -13.04 -6.36 22.67
CA GLU A 3 -14.48 -6.39 22.48
C GLU A 3 -14.79 -6.46 20.98
N LYS A 4 -15.61 -7.41 20.53
CA LYS A 4 -16.05 -7.51 19.13
C LYS A 4 -17.29 -6.62 18.94
N LEU A 5 -17.19 -5.70 18.01
CA LEU A 5 -18.29 -4.87 17.55
C LEU A 5 -18.96 -5.59 16.38
N GLY A 6 -19.84 -6.56 16.54
CA GLY A 6 -20.47 -7.24 15.40
C GLY A 6 -19.63 -7.41 14.12
N ASP A 7 -19.95 -8.33 13.20
CA ASP A 7 -19.30 -8.53 11.90
C ASP A 7 -17.77 -8.75 11.91
N GLY A 8 -17.22 -9.32 12.99
CA GLY A 8 -15.78 -9.62 13.10
C GLY A 8 -14.86 -8.40 13.31
N ILE A 9 -15.41 -7.22 13.60
CA ILE A 9 -14.64 -6.01 13.90
C ILE A 9 -14.12 -6.06 15.33
N VAL A 10 -12.82 -5.85 15.49
CA VAL A 10 -12.10 -5.83 16.77
C VAL A 10 -11.94 -4.39 17.23
N SER A 11 -12.52 -4.04 18.38
CA SER A 11 -12.34 -2.73 19.01
C SER A 11 -10.91 -2.56 19.49
N LEU A 12 -10.33 -1.40 19.23
CA LEU A 12 -8.94 -1.07 19.59
C LEU A 12 -8.87 -0.35 20.92
N ASN A 13 -8.23 -0.98 21.88
CA ASN A 13 -7.98 -0.40 23.20
C ASN A 13 -6.53 -0.67 23.64
N PRO A 14 -5.52 -0.11 22.93
CA PRO A 14 -4.13 -0.27 23.31
C PRO A 14 -3.87 0.36 24.67
N LYS A 15 -2.93 -0.22 25.42
CA LYS A 15 -2.60 0.19 26.80
C LYS A 15 -1.13 0.62 26.92
N PRO A 16 -0.72 1.72 26.31
CA PRO A 16 0.63 2.26 26.49
C PRO A 16 0.84 2.79 27.90
N SER A 17 2.10 2.93 28.33
CA SER A 17 2.47 3.36 29.68
C SER A 17 3.45 4.54 29.69
N LYS A 18 3.11 5.61 30.44
CA LYS A 18 3.96 6.79 30.70
C LYS A 18 4.73 6.67 32.02
N GLY A 19 5.45 5.60 32.26
CA GLY A 19 6.24 5.41 33.49
C GLY A 19 7.69 5.93 33.38
N PHE A 20 8.50 5.58 34.38
CA PHE A 20 9.95 5.87 34.40
C PHE A 20 10.65 5.29 33.16
N SER A 21 10.32 4.06 32.76
CA SER A 21 10.87 3.42 31.57
C SER A 21 10.63 4.22 30.29
N SER A 22 9.43 4.81 30.12
CA SER A 22 9.15 5.68 28.97
C SER A 22 10.07 6.89 28.92
N LYS A 23 10.24 7.58 30.05
CA LYS A 23 11.11 8.76 30.13
C LYS A 23 12.58 8.44 29.87
N LEU A 24 13.05 7.29 30.39
CA LEU A 24 14.42 6.83 30.18
C LEU A 24 14.67 6.50 28.71
N LEU A 25 13.74 5.77 28.07
CA LEU A 25 13.85 5.42 26.65
C LEU A 25 13.76 6.65 25.74
N ASP A 26 12.93 7.62 26.09
CA ASP A 26 12.86 8.90 25.35
C ASP A 26 14.16 9.71 25.47
N LEU A 27 14.83 9.65 26.62
CA LEU A 27 16.13 10.27 26.79
C LEU A 27 17.19 9.56 25.95
N LEU A 28 17.21 8.22 26.01
CA LEU A 28 18.14 7.41 25.22
C LEU A 28 17.96 7.64 23.72
N GLU A 29 16.72 7.63 23.23
CA GLU A 29 16.41 7.92 21.83
C GLU A 29 16.92 9.30 21.39
N ARG A 30 16.70 10.35 22.19
CA ARG A 30 17.23 11.69 21.90
C ARG A 30 18.76 11.71 21.81
N VAL A 31 19.44 10.95 22.66
CA VAL A 31 20.91 10.84 22.61
C VAL A 31 21.34 10.14 21.33
N VAL A 32 20.73 9.00 21.00
CA VAL A 32 21.02 8.24 19.75
C VAL A 32 20.78 9.12 18.53
N VAL A 33 19.63 9.79 18.44
CA VAL A 33 19.30 10.69 17.33
C VAL A 33 20.32 11.82 17.22
N LYS A 34 20.64 12.49 18.33
CA LYS A 34 21.61 13.61 18.34
C LYS A 34 23.01 13.20 17.88
N LEU A 35 23.44 11.98 18.19
CA LEU A 35 24.78 11.51 17.87
C LEU A 35 24.90 10.86 16.49
N MET A 36 23.80 10.33 15.93
CA MET A 36 23.87 9.46 14.78
C MET A 36 22.99 9.87 13.59
N HIS A 37 21.95 10.66 13.83
CA HIS A 37 21.09 11.13 12.75
C HIS A 37 21.65 12.45 12.19
N ASP A 38 21.74 12.52 10.86
CA ASP A 38 22.14 13.75 10.17
C ASP A 38 20.94 14.69 10.02
N ALA A 39 20.82 15.63 10.94
CA ALA A 39 19.74 16.61 10.95
C ALA A 39 19.83 17.66 9.82
N SER A 40 20.94 17.68 9.04
CA SER A 40 21.08 18.57 7.89
C SER A 40 20.34 18.07 6.65
N LEU A 41 19.92 16.79 6.64
CA LEU A 41 19.17 16.19 5.54
C LEU A 41 17.77 16.80 5.47
N PRO A 42 17.36 17.32 4.29
CA PRO A 42 16.07 17.97 4.16
C PRO A 42 14.94 16.95 4.22
N LEU A 43 13.88 17.26 4.97
CA LEU A 43 12.65 16.47 5.05
C LEU A 43 11.65 16.94 3.97
N HIS A 44 11.94 16.65 2.71
CA HIS A 44 11.15 17.13 1.56
C HIS A 44 9.66 16.73 1.64
N TYR A 45 9.37 15.54 2.17
CA TYR A 45 7.99 15.04 2.31
C TYR A 45 7.23 15.59 3.55
N LEU A 46 7.75 16.63 4.17
CA LEU A 46 7.11 17.40 5.24
C LEU A 46 7.01 18.89 4.91
N SER A 47 7.26 19.28 3.66
CA SER A 47 7.27 20.69 3.25
C SER A 47 6.60 20.90 1.88
N GLY A 48 6.24 22.14 1.59
CA GLY A 48 5.61 22.52 0.32
C GLY A 48 4.29 21.77 0.11
N ASN A 49 4.09 21.18 -1.04
CA ASN A 49 2.87 20.42 -1.39
C ASN A 49 2.73 19.11 -0.58
N PHE A 50 3.80 18.66 0.10
CA PHE A 50 3.79 17.50 0.98
C PHE A 50 3.66 17.86 2.45
N ALA A 51 3.50 19.15 2.78
CA ALA A 51 3.34 19.58 4.17
C ALA A 51 2.08 18.93 4.77
N PRO A 52 2.19 18.31 5.97
CA PRO A 52 1.06 17.63 6.58
C PRO A 52 -0.01 18.62 7.01
N LEU A 53 -1.26 18.20 6.90
CA LEU A 53 -2.39 18.89 7.51
C LEU A 53 -2.37 18.65 9.01
N LYS A 54 -2.44 19.71 9.81
CA LYS A 54 -2.38 19.62 11.27
C LYS A 54 -3.67 19.09 11.88
N ASP A 55 -4.80 19.49 11.30
CA ASP A 55 -6.12 19.27 11.86
C ASP A 55 -7.04 18.49 10.93
N GLU A 56 -7.93 17.70 11.52
CA GLU A 56 -9.05 17.08 10.85
C GLU A 56 -10.09 18.15 10.50
N THR A 57 -10.75 18.00 9.35
CA THR A 57 -11.84 18.87 8.94
C THR A 57 -13.16 18.14 9.17
N PRO A 58 -14.06 18.63 10.04
CA PRO A 58 -15.41 18.08 10.15
C PRO A 58 -16.20 18.31 8.86
N PRO A 59 -17.36 17.64 8.66
CA PRO A 59 -18.16 17.81 7.45
C PRO A 59 -18.49 19.27 7.14
N VAL A 60 -17.90 19.79 6.05
CA VAL A 60 -18.18 21.12 5.51
C VAL A 60 -19.20 20.97 4.39
N LYS A 61 -20.44 21.35 4.67
CA LYS A 61 -21.58 21.19 3.76
C LYS A 61 -21.67 22.31 2.74
N ASP A 62 -22.40 22.05 1.65
CA ASP A 62 -22.76 23.02 0.62
C ASP A 62 -21.53 23.76 0.04
N LEU A 63 -20.46 23.01 -0.28
CA LEU A 63 -19.28 23.57 -0.91
C LEU A 63 -19.65 24.28 -2.21
N PRO A 64 -19.13 25.50 -2.45
CA PRO A 64 -19.43 26.23 -3.67
C PRO A 64 -18.78 25.53 -4.88
N VAL A 65 -19.56 25.42 -5.97
CA VAL A 65 -19.04 25.01 -7.27
C VAL A 65 -18.40 26.25 -7.91
N VAL A 66 -17.08 26.27 -8.04
CA VAL A 66 -16.32 27.40 -8.55
C VAL A 66 -16.49 27.55 -10.07
N HIS A 67 -16.60 26.41 -10.78
CA HIS A 67 -16.76 26.40 -12.24
C HIS A 67 -17.55 25.16 -12.67
N GLY A 68 -18.47 25.33 -13.63
CA GLY A 68 -19.34 24.26 -14.11
C GLY A 68 -20.53 23.98 -13.18
N PHE A 69 -20.95 22.73 -13.14
CA PHE A 69 -22.05 22.25 -12.30
C PHE A 69 -21.83 20.76 -11.90
N LEU A 70 -22.47 20.34 -10.82
CA LEU A 70 -22.54 18.94 -10.43
C LEU A 70 -23.78 18.31 -11.10
N PRO A 71 -23.59 17.25 -11.94
CA PRO A 71 -24.73 16.56 -12.56
C PRO A 71 -25.65 15.95 -11.50
N GLU A 72 -26.97 16.03 -11.69
CA GLU A 72 -27.95 15.43 -10.76
C GLU A 72 -27.81 13.90 -10.60
N CYS A 73 -27.34 13.22 -11.66
CA CYS A 73 -27.07 11.78 -11.62
C CYS A 73 -25.81 11.41 -10.84
N LEU A 74 -24.94 12.36 -10.47
CA LEU A 74 -23.73 12.12 -9.70
C LEU A 74 -24.06 12.15 -8.20
N ASN A 75 -24.31 10.98 -7.63
CA ASN A 75 -24.56 10.81 -6.21
C ASN A 75 -23.64 9.72 -5.66
N GLY A 76 -23.00 9.97 -4.52
CA GLY A 76 -22.12 9.00 -3.86
C GLY A 76 -21.03 9.62 -3.01
N GLU A 77 -20.12 8.78 -2.57
CA GLU A 77 -18.95 9.19 -1.80
C GLU A 77 -17.67 8.92 -2.61
N PHE A 78 -16.83 9.93 -2.75
CA PHE A 78 -15.46 9.77 -3.18
C PHE A 78 -14.56 9.88 -1.96
N VAL A 79 -13.74 8.84 -1.71
CA VAL A 79 -12.80 8.81 -0.59
C VAL A 79 -11.40 8.48 -1.08
N ARG A 80 -10.41 9.13 -0.48
CA ARG A 80 -9.00 8.91 -0.78
C ARG A 80 -8.18 8.96 0.50
N VAL A 81 -7.26 8.01 0.68
CA VAL A 81 -6.31 7.98 1.80
C VAL A 81 -4.92 8.37 1.33
N GLY A 82 -4.15 8.93 2.23
CA GLY A 82 -2.73 9.19 2.02
C GLY A 82 -1.99 9.35 3.36
N PRO A 83 -0.65 9.34 3.33
CA PRO A 83 0.17 9.56 4.53
C PRO A 83 0.08 11.02 4.96
N ASN A 84 -0.23 11.23 6.24
CA ASN A 84 -0.25 12.55 6.87
C ASN A 84 0.19 12.41 8.33
N PRO A 85 1.47 12.70 8.68
CA PRO A 85 1.94 12.49 10.04
C PRO A 85 1.24 13.45 11.00
N LYS A 86 0.63 12.90 12.06
CA LYS A 86 0.00 13.68 13.13
C LYS A 86 1.05 14.39 13.99
N PHE A 87 2.16 13.73 14.23
CA PHE A 87 3.28 14.25 15.02
C PHE A 87 4.55 14.30 14.18
N ASP A 88 5.37 15.32 14.42
CA ASP A 88 6.67 15.44 13.76
C ASP A 88 7.52 14.20 14.02
N PRO A 89 8.25 13.69 13.02
CA PRO A 89 9.13 12.55 13.20
C PRO A 89 10.27 12.88 14.16
N VAL A 90 10.73 11.88 14.91
CA VAL A 90 11.86 12.05 15.86
C VAL A 90 13.19 12.19 15.11
N ALA A 91 13.31 11.54 13.95
CA ALA A 91 14.50 11.54 13.11
C ALA A 91 14.14 11.48 11.62
N GLY A 92 14.36 10.33 10.95
CA GLY A 92 14.10 10.17 9.53
C GLY A 92 12.61 10.19 9.14
N TYR A 93 12.34 10.50 7.87
CA TYR A 93 11.00 10.43 7.29
C TYR A 93 11.10 10.01 5.81
N HIS A 94 10.29 9.05 5.44
CA HIS A 94 10.21 8.51 4.09
C HIS A 94 8.85 8.86 3.46
N TRP A 95 8.73 8.84 2.15
CA TRP A 95 7.47 9.13 1.45
C TRP A 95 6.31 8.21 1.87
N PHE A 96 6.62 6.97 2.26
CA PHE A 96 5.62 6.00 2.71
C PHE A 96 5.27 6.11 4.19
N ASP A 97 5.95 6.97 4.95
CA ASP A 97 5.64 7.24 6.34
C ASP A 97 4.44 8.20 6.47
N GLY A 98 3.83 8.18 7.64
CA GLY A 98 2.72 9.05 8.04
C GLY A 98 1.47 8.26 8.40
N ASP A 99 0.63 8.87 9.24
CA ASP A 99 -0.65 8.27 9.62
C ASP A 99 -1.63 8.36 8.46
N GLY A 100 -2.50 7.37 8.31
CA GLY A 100 -3.53 7.39 7.29
C GLY A 100 -4.54 8.52 7.53
N MET A 101 -4.63 9.47 6.61
CA MET A 101 -5.67 10.49 6.61
C MET A 101 -6.57 10.29 5.38
N ILE A 102 -7.87 10.17 5.63
CA ILE A 102 -8.86 10.02 4.57
C ILE A 102 -9.48 11.38 4.29
N HIS A 103 -9.53 11.74 3.02
CA HIS A 103 -10.28 12.86 2.47
C HIS A 103 -11.52 12.33 1.79
N GLY A 104 -12.69 12.80 2.18
CA GLY A 104 -13.98 12.40 1.64
C GLY A 104 -14.71 13.56 0.98
N VAL A 105 -15.35 13.30 -0.14
CA VAL A 105 -16.28 14.21 -0.80
C VAL A 105 -17.59 13.46 -1.07
N ARG A 106 -18.64 13.84 -0.35
CA ARG A 106 -20.00 13.39 -0.65
C ARG A 106 -20.60 14.30 -1.68
N ILE A 107 -21.15 13.74 -2.75
CA ILE A 107 -21.98 14.44 -3.70
C ILE A 107 -23.40 13.88 -3.58
N LYS A 108 -24.37 14.74 -3.32
CA LYS A 108 -25.77 14.36 -3.21
C LYS A 108 -26.64 15.53 -3.64
N ASP A 109 -27.59 15.27 -4.57
CA ASP A 109 -28.57 16.22 -5.05
C ASP A 109 -27.95 17.55 -5.50
N GLY A 110 -26.86 17.48 -6.29
CA GLY A 110 -26.14 18.65 -6.80
C GLY A 110 -25.31 19.42 -5.76
N LYS A 111 -25.16 18.89 -4.54
CA LYS A 111 -24.39 19.51 -3.44
C LYS A 111 -23.19 18.66 -3.07
N ALA A 112 -22.11 19.31 -2.67
CA ALA A 112 -20.89 18.65 -2.19
C ALA A 112 -20.62 18.94 -0.72
N THR A 113 -20.19 17.92 0.02
CA THR A 113 -19.73 18.00 1.40
C THR A 113 -18.32 17.41 1.48
N TYR A 114 -17.39 18.13 2.10
CA TYR A 114 -16.01 17.66 2.29
C TYR A 114 -15.74 17.32 3.75
N VAL A 115 -14.89 16.31 3.96
CA VAL A 115 -14.41 15.87 5.28
C VAL A 115 -12.97 15.39 5.20
N SER A 116 -12.20 15.54 6.27
CA SER A 116 -10.96 14.81 6.44
C SER A 116 -10.84 14.22 7.85
N ARG A 117 -10.41 12.94 7.94
CA ARG A 117 -10.28 12.21 9.20
C ARG A 117 -9.05 11.32 9.18
N TYR A 118 -8.35 11.27 10.30
CA TYR A 118 -7.35 10.23 10.53
C TYR A 118 -8.01 8.86 10.70
N VAL A 119 -7.38 7.83 10.14
CA VAL A 119 -7.68 6.46 10.54
C VAL A 119 -7.14 6.25 11.94
N LYS A 120 -8.01 6.02 12.92
CA LYS A 120 -7.64 5.85 14.35
C LYS A 120 -7.03 4.47 14.59
N THR A 121 -5.83 4.25 14.05
CA THR A 121 -5.05 3.03 14.23
C THR A 121 -4.59 2.85 15.66
N SER A 122 -4.16 1.63 16.04
CA SER A 122 -3.52 1.37 17.34
C SER A 122 -2.31 2.26 17.56
N ARG A 123 -1.47 2.41 16.52
CA ARG A 123 -0.32 3.29 16.52
C ARG A 123 -0.70 4.73 16.82
N LEU A 124 -1.60 5.33 16.04
CA LEU A 124 -2.03 6.72 16.22
C LEU A 124 -2.63 6.97 17.61
N LYS A 125 -3.50 6.07 18.10
CA LYS A 125 -4.05 6.19 19.46
C LYS A 125 -2.97 6.24 20.54
N GLN A 126 -1.91 5.45 20.38
CA GLN A 126 -0.79 5.45 21.35
C GLN A 126 0.05 6.72 21.20
N GLU A 127 0.35 7.19 19.99
CA GLU A 127 1.06 8.45 19.79
C GLU A 127 0.25 9.65 20.30
N GLU A 128 -1.08 9.67 20.12
CA GLU A 128 -1.99 10.65 20.75
C GLU A 128 -1.94 10.60 22.28
N PHE A 129 -1.90 9.39 22.89
CA PHE A 129 -1.71 9.25 24.33
C PHE A 129 -0.39 9.86 24.80
N PHE A 130 0.72 9.70 24.08
CA PHE A 130 2.00 10.31 24.40
C PHE A 130 2.07 11.80 24.06
N GLY A 131 1.32 12.26 23.07
CA GLY A 131 1.40 13.60 22.48
C GLY A 131 2.65 13.78 21.61
N ALA A 132 3.24 12.69 21.07
CA ALA A 132 4.45 12.70 20.26
C ALA A 132 4.59 11.41 19.47
N ALA A 133 5.37 11.45 18.37
CA ALA A 133 5.80 10.26 17.66
C ALA A 133 6.58 9.31 18.58
N LYS A 134 6.28 8.01 18.52
CA LYS A 134 6.90 6.97 19.36
C LYS A 134 7.33 5.73 18.59
N PHE A 135 6.69 5.49 17.47
CA PHE A 135 7.04 4.36 16.63
C PHE A 135 8.10 4.76 15.61
N MET A 136 9.02 3.84 15.33
CA MET A 136 9.99 4.05 14.26
C MET A 136 9.30 4.30 12.92
N LYS A 137 9.99 5.01 12.05
CA LYS A 137 9.57 5.32 10.68
C LYS A 137 10.39 4.49 9.69
N ILE A 138 9.88 4.34 8.46
CA ILE A 138 10.66 3.74 7.36
C ILE A 138 11.92 4.57 7.11
N GLY A 139 11.81 5.90 7.19
CA GLY A 139 12.94 6.82 7.06
C GLY A 139 14.05 6.64 8.09
N ASP A 140 13.77 5.96 9.21
CA ASP A 140 14.78 5.60 10.20
C ASP A 140 15.58 4.34 9.83
N LEU A 141 15.08 3.49 8.93
CA LEU A 141 15.58 2.14 8.65
C LEU A 141 16.79 2.15 7.71
N LYS A 142 17.83 2.88 8.09
CA LYS A 142 19.06 3.00 7.33
C LYS A 142 20.31 2.83 8.20
N GLY A 143 21.24 2.01 7.75
CA GLY A 143 22.53 1.82 8.41
C GLY A 143 22.43 1.29 9.84
N PHE A 144 23.47 1.56 10.64
CA PHE A 144 23.50 1.17 12.04
C PHE A 144 22.49 1.95 12.89
N PHE A 145 22.19 3.19 12.52
CA PHE A 145 21.14 3.99 13.15
C PHE A 145 19.80 3.26 13.09
N GLY A 146 19.42 2.73 11.92
CA GLY A 146 18.19 1.96 11.75
C GLY A 146 18.11 0.74 12.67
N LEU A 147 19.22 0.02 12.85
CA LEU A 147 19.28 -1.10 13.79
C LEU A 147 19.00 -0.65 15.23
N LEU A 148 19.54 0.49 15.65
CA LEU A 148 19.28 1.05 16.99
C LEU A 148 17.82 1.46 17.16
N MET A 149 17.18 2.07 16.15
CA MET A 149 15.77 2.45 16.18
C MET A 149 14.84 1.24 16.27
N VAL A 150 15.14 0.15 15.53
CA VAL A 150 14.42 -1.14 15.66
C VAL A 150 14.53 -1.69 17.08
N ASN A 151 15.75 -1.73 17.65
CA ASN A 151 15.94 -2.21 19.02
C ASN A 151 15.24 -1.32 20.05
N MET A 152 15.22 0.00 19.83
CA MET A 152 14.51 0.94 20.69
C MET A 152 13.00 0.65 20.71
N GLN A 153 12.39 0.42 19.55
CA GLN A 153 10.97 0.03 19.47
C GLN A 153 10.73 -1.30 20.18
N GLN A 154 11.55 -2.32 19.92
CA GLN A 154 11.42 -3.63 20.59
C GLN A 154 11.55 -3.49 22.12
N LEU A 155 12.46 -2.64 22.60
CA LEU A 155 12.63 -2.40 24.04
C LEU A 155 11.41 -1.69 24.62
N ARG A 156 10.84 -0.71 23.92
CA ARG A 156 9.58 -0.06 24.34
C ARG A 156 8.44 -1.06 24.48
N THR A 157 8.31 -2.00 23.53
CA THR A 157 7.30 -3.08 23.59
C THR A 157 7.56 -4.04 24.75
N LYS A 158 8.80 -4.52 24.92
CA LYS A 158 9.17 -5.42 26.03
C LYS A 158 8.93 -4.83 27.40
N LEU A 159 9.15 -3.52 27.54
CA LEU A 159 8.90 -2.78 28.79
C LEU A 159 7.46 -2.28 28.90
N LYS A 160 6.57 -2.69 28.00
CA LYS A 160 5.16 -2.28 27.95
C LYS A 160 4.94 -0.77 27.93
N VAL A 161 5.90 -0.03 27.39
CA VAL A 161 5.75 1.39 27.07
C VAL A 161 4.83 1.53 25.86
N LEU A 162 5.02 0.67 24.85
CA LEU A 162 4.14 0.51 23.71
C LEU A 162 3.40 -0.83 23.77
N ASP A 163 2.19 -0.85 23.27
CA ASP A 163 1.36 -2.03 23.12
C ASP A 163 1.28 -2.41 21.63
N ASP A 164 1.89 -3.53 21.25
CA ASP A 164 1.92 -4.05 19.87
C ASP A 164 0.87 -5.15 19.59
N SER A 165 -0.01 -5.44 20.57
CA SER A 165 -1.01 -6.49 20.45
C SER A 165 -2.02 -6.29 19.30
N TYR A 166 -2.18 -5.04 18.84
CA TYR A 166 -3.04 -4.66 17.71
C TYR A 166 -2.24 -4.28 16.45
N GLY A 167 -0.93 -4.56 16.41
CA GLY A 167 -0.08 -4.09 15.33
C GLY A 167 0.31 -2.61 15.44
N TYR A 168 1.02 -2.11 14.44
CA TYR A 168 1.57 -0.75 14.40
C TYR A 168 1.49 -0.10 13.00
N GLY A 169 0.63 -0.63 12.14
CA GLY A 169 0.41 -0.08 10.80
C GLY A 169 -0.26 1.29 10.84
N THR A 170 -0.09 2.01 9.75
CA THR A 170 -0.55 3.39 9.58
C THR A 170 -1.86 3.50 8.80
N ALA A 171 -2.31 2.44 8.11
CA ALA A 171 -3.51 2.42 7.27
C ALA A 171 -3.57 3.58 6.25
N ASN A 172 -2.41 3.91 5.65
CA ASN A 172 -2.22 5.11 4.85
C ASN A 172 -2.12 4.86 3.34
N THR A 173 -2.21 3.60 2.89
CA THR A 173 -1.83 3.24 1.53
C THR A 173 -3.02 3.16 0.58
N ALA A 174 -4.08 2.45 0.92
CA ALA A 174 -5.23 2.26 0.04
C ALA A 174 -6.55 2.14 0.79
N LEU A 175 -7.65 2.37 0.06
CA LEU A 175 -9.01 2.10 0.50
C LEU A 175 -9.64 1.09 -0.46
N VAL A 176 -10.27 0.06 0.10
CA VAL A 176 -10.99 -0.96 -0.68
C VAL A 176 -12.36 -1.19 -0.05
N TYR A 177 -13.38 -1.32 -0.90
CA TYR A 177 -14.73 -1.66 -0.44
C TYR A 177 -14.99 -3.14 -0.68
N HIS A 178 -15.34 -3.86 0.39
CA HIS A 178 -15.69 -5.28 0.31
C HIS A 178 -16.69 -5.65 1.40
N HIS A 179 -17.67 -6.47 1.07
CA HIS A 179 -18.68 -6.97 2.01
C HIS A 179 -19.28 -5.87 2.89
N GLY A 180 -19.77 -4.79 2.27
CA GLY A 180 -20.39 -3.68 3.00
C GLY A 180 -19.45 -2.83 3.86
N LYS A 181 -18.12 -3.06 3.80
CA LYS A 181 -17.12 -2.38 4.63
C LYS A 181 -16.12 -1.61 3.77
N LEU A 182 -15.82 -0.37 4.15
CA LEU A 182 -14.68 0.37 3.63
C LEU A 182 -13.46 0.04 4.48
N LEU A 183 -12.43 -0.52 3.85
CA LEU A 183 -11.21 -0.98 4.49
C LEU A 183 -10.07 -0.01 4.19
N ALA A 184 -9.43 0.53 5.23
CA ALA A 184 -8.19 1.29 5.11
C ALA A 184 -7.00 0.36 5.37
N LEU A 185 -6.07 0.34 4.42
CA LEU A 185 -5.04 -0.69 4.28
C LEU A 185 -3.62 -0.13 4.35
N GLN A 186 -2.72 -0.99 4.86
CA GLN A 186 -1.28 -0.81 4.79
C GLN A 186 -0.63 -2.21 4.95
N GLU A 187 0.39 -2.49 4.15
CA GLU A 187 0.93 -3.85 3.95
C GLU A 187 1.61 -4.51 5.16
N ALA A 188 1.87 -3.77 6.23
CA ALA A 188 2.48 -4.32 7.46
C ALA A 188 1.45 -4.66 8.55
N ASP A 189 0.15 -4.43 8.34
CA ASP A 189 -0.87 -4.60 9.37
C ASP A 189 -2.15 -5.24 8.80
N LYS A 190 -3.15 -5.40 9.66
CA LYS A 190 -4.50 -5.83 9.31
C LYS A 190 -5.35 -4.64 8.85
N PRO A 191 -6.43 -4.87 8.07
CA PRO A 191 -7.31 -3.80 7.61
C PRO A 191 -8.03 -3.10 8.76
N TYR A 192 -8.21 -1.78 8.63
CA TYR A 192 -9.06 -0.96 9.51
C TYR A 192 -10.39 -0.66 8.84
N VAL A 193 -11.49 -0.85 9.55
CA VAL A 193 -12.84 -0.61 9.04
C VAL A 193 -13.23 0.84 9.28
N VAL A 194 -13.63 1.52 8.23
CA VAL A 194 -14.10 2.92 8.25
C VAL A 194 -15.57 2.94 7.85
N LYS A 195 -16.38 3.64 8.62
CA LYS A 195 -17.79 3.88 8.33
C LYS A 195 -17.97 5.30 7.79
N VAL A 196 -18.73 5.42 6.71
CA VAL A 196 -19.25 6.69 6.23
C VAL A 196 -20.57 6.94 6.92
N LEU A 197 -20.69 8.05 7.64
CA LEU A 197 -21.89 8.42 8.40
C LEU A 197 -22.91 9.14 7.49
N GLU A 198 -24.14 9.30 7.98
CA GLU A 198 -25.24 9.90 7.22
C GLU A 198 -24.97 11.36 6.81
N ASP A 199 -24.22 12.10 7.61
CA ASP A 199 -23.81 13.48 7.32
C ASP A 199 -22.57 13.60 6.44
N GLY A 200 -21.98 12.48 6.01
CA GLY A 200 -20.75 12.40 5.23
C GLY A 200 -19.48 12.32 6.07
N ASP A 201 -19.57 12.32 7.40
CA ASP A 201 -18.41 12.14 8.25
C ASP A 201 -17.85 10.71 8.17
N LEU A 202 -16.59 10.53 8.57
CA LEU A 202 -15.85 9.27 8.51
C LEU A 202 -15.46 8.82 9.91
N GLN A 203 -15.78 7.58 10.26
CA GLN A 203 -15.49 7.02 11.58
C GLN A 203 -14.72 5.70 11.47
N THR A 204 -13.55 5.60 12.09
CA THR A 204 -12.87 4.32 12.26
C THR A 204 -13.59 3.50 13.32
N LEU A 205 -14.08 2.31 12.95
CA LEU A 205 -14.77 1.40 13.87
C LEU A 205 -13.78 0.51 14.62
N GLY A 206 -12.74 0.04 13.98
CA GLY A 206 -11.76 -0.88 14.53
C GLY A 206 -10.97 -1.58 13.42
N MET A 207 -10.30 -2.67 13.74
CA MET A 207 -9.63 -3.52 12.75
C MET A 207 -10.44 -4.80 12.48
N ILE A 208 -10.20 -5.45 11.34
CA ILE A 208 -10.82 -6.75 11.05
C ILE A 208 -9.74 -7.83 10.99
N ASP A 209 -9.96 -8.94 11.69
CA ASP A 209 -9.08 -10.09 11.71
C ASP A 209 -9.74 -11.36 11.13
N TYR A 210 -10.93 -11.20 10.53
CA TYR A 210 -11.69 -12.27 9.92
C TYR A 210 -11.86 -13.47 10.88
N ASP A 211 -12.39 -13.21 12.09
CA ASP A 211 -12.56 -14.18 13.16
C ASP A 211 -11.28 -14.88 13.61
N LYS A 212 -10.18 -14.12 13.68
CA LYS A 212 -8.82 -14.58 14.01
C LYS A 212 -8.17 -15.47 12.94
N ARG A 213 -8.75 -15.56 11.75
CA ARG A 213 -8.17 -16.30 10.63
C ARG A 213 -7.02 -15.53 9.98
N LEU A 214 -7.03 -14.20 10.03
CA LEU A 214 -5.93 -13.36 9.57
C LEU A 214 -4.88 -13.22 10.68
N THR A 215 -3.80 -13.99 10.56
CA THR A 215 -2.70 -14.05 11.54
C THR A 215 -1.42 -13.38 11.08
N HIS A 216 -1.40 -12.86 9.85
CA HIS A 216 -0.26 -12.20 9.20
C HIS A 216 -0.66 -10.82 8.68
N SER A 217 0.26 -10.10 8.05
CA SER A 217 0.01 -8.84 7.36
C SER A 217 -0.97 -9.03 6.19
N PHE A 218 -1.56 -7.93 5.73
CA PHE A 218 -2.53 -7.92 4.64
C PHE A 218 -2.06 -6.93 3.58
N THR A 219 -2.06 -7.32 2.31
CA THR A 219 -1.64 -6.41 1.22
C THR A 219 -2.46 -5.13 1.22
N ALA A 220 -1.84 -4.01 0.83
CA ALA A 220 -2.57 -2.78 0.55
C ALA A 220 -3.29 -2.78 -0.81
N HIS A 221 -3.05 -3.79 -1.65
CA HIS A 221 -3.59 -3.91 -3.00
C HIS A 221 -4.37 -5.22 -3.23
N PRO A 222 -5.36 -5.57 -2.40
CA PRO A 222 -6.22 -6.73 -2.67
C PRO A 222 -6.99 -6.51 -3.97
N LYS A 223 -7.40 -7.59 -4.61
CA LYS A 223 -8.21 -7.53 -5.84
C LYS A 223 -9.61 -8.05 -5.55
N VAL A 224 -10.62 -7.25 -5.84
CA VAL A 224 -12.02 -7.68 -5.76
C VAL A 224 -12.50 -8.06 -7.15
N ASP A 225 -12.96 -9.30 -7.30
CA ASP A 225 -13.54 -9.77 -8.57
C ASP A 225 -14.96 -9.19 -8.70
N PRO A 226 -15.23 -8.38 -9.73
CA PRO A 226 -16.54 -7.75 -9.88
C PRO A 226 -17.66 -8.73 -10.25
N ALA A 227 -17.33 -9.95 -10.69
CA ALA A 227 -18.30 -10.97 -11.05
C ALA A 227 -18.72 -11.84 -9.88
N THR A 228 -17.77 -12.18 -8.99
CA THR A 228 -18.02 -13.08 -7.85
C THR A 228 -18.13 -12.35 -6.52
N GLY A 229 -17.72 -11.06 -6.46
CA GLY A 229 -17.67 -10.30 -5.21
C GLY A 229 -16.55 -10.74 -4.26
N GLU A 230 -15.76 -11.76 -4.61
CA GLU A 230 -14.68 -12.28 -3.80
C GLU A 230 -13.48 -11.34 -3.78
N MET A 231 -12.80 -11.27 -2.65
CA MET A 231 -11.57 -10.51 -2.49
C MET A 231 -10.37 -11.44 -2.38
N PHE A 232 -9.41 -11.26 -3.27
CA PHE A 232 -8.15 -11.97 -3.32
C PHE A 232 -7.08 -11.14 -2.64
N THR A 233 -6.27 -11.76 -1.77
CA THR A 233 -5.31 -11.04 -0.94
C THR A 233 -4.09 -11.90 -0.65
N PHE A 234 -3.01 -11.26 -0.24
CA PHE A 234 -1.83 -11.93 0.29
C PHE A 234 -1.24 -11.13 1.47
N GLY A 235 -0.38 -11.77 2.21
CA GLY A 235 0.51 -11.10 3.15
C GLY A 235 1.91 -11.63 2.99
N TYR A 236 2.92 -10.80 3.27
CA TYR A 236 4.30 -11.25 3.28
C TYR A 236 4.95 -11.04 4.65
N SER A 237 6.02 -11.79 4.91
CA SER A 237 6.71 -11.85 6.20
C SER A 237 8.22 -11.95 6.02
N HIS A 238 8.96 -11.52 7.04
CA HIS A 238 10.41 -11.71 7.13
C HIS A 238 10.80 -13.09 7.69
N THR A 239 9.82 -13.88 8.11
CA THR A 239 9.98 -15.25 8.58
C THR A 239 9.10 -16.19 7.77
N PRO A 240 9.52 -17.43 7.49
CA PRO A 240 8.71 -18.39 6.73
C PRO A 240 7.35 -18.69 7.39
N PRO A 241 6.30 -18.88 6.59
CA PRO A 241 6.25 -18.69 5.15
C PRO A 241 6.37 -17.22 4.78
N TYR A 242 7.27 -16.89 3.82
CA TYR A 242 7.51 -15.49 3.43
C TYR A 242 6.35 -14.86 2.70
N LEU A 243 5.50 -15.67 2.05
CA LEU A 243 4.33 -15.24 1.31
C LEU A 243 3.15 -16.16 1.61
N THR A 244 1.98 -15.58 1.88
CA THR A 244 0.75 -16.34 2.15
C THR A 244 -0.40 -15.73 1.38
N TYR A 245 -1.00 -16.51 0.49
CA TYR A 245 -2.16 -16.13 -0.30
C TYR A 245 -3.46 -16.55 0.38
N ARG A 246 -4.53 -15.75 0.20
CA ARG A 246 -5.86 -16.04 0.73
C ARG A 246 -6.95 -15.50 -0.17
N VAL A 247 -8.11 -16.14 -0.11
CA VAL A 247 -9.36 -15.70 -0.71
C VAL A 247 -10.35 -15.37 0.40
N ILE A 248 -11.11 -14.30 0.23
CA ILE A 248 -12.22 -13.91 1.10
C ILE A 248 -13.48 -13.92 0.26
N SER A 249 -14.49 -14.69 0.67
CA SER A 249 -15.74 -14.80 -0.07
C SER A 249 -16.50 -13.47 -0.12
N GLU A 250 -17.49 -13.36 -0.99
CA GLU A 250 -18.41 -12.22 -1.05
C GLU A 250 -19.05 -11.94 0.32
N ASP A 251 -19.34 -13.00 1.09
CA ASP A 251 -19.90 -12.91 2.44
C ASP A 251 -18.88 -12.55 3.54
N GLY A 252 -17.64 -12.22 3.16
CA GLY A 252 -16.59 -11.81 4.11
C GLY A 252 -15.92 -12.97 4.86
N ILE A 253 -16.08 -14.21 4.42
CA ILE A 253 -15.46 -15.39 5.05
C ILE A 253 -14.06 -15.59 4.45
N MET A 254 -13.03 -15.51 5.28
CA MET A 254 -11.66 -15.77 4.85
C MET A 254 -11.40 -17.27 4.77
N LEU A 255 -10.95 -17.74 3.59
CA LEU A 255 -10.61 -19.14 3.34
C LEU A 255 -9.24 -19.50 3.92
N ASP A 256 -8.88 -20.80 3.86
CA ASP A 256 -7.61 -21.31 4.35
C ASP A 256 -6.41 -20.70 3.62
N PRO A 257 -5.27 -20.53 4.31
CA PRO A 257 -4.08 -19.93 3.72
C PRO A 257 -3.41 -20.89 2.73
N VAL A 258 -2.87 -20.31 1.67
CA VAL A 258 -1.98 -21.00 0.73
C VAL A 258 -0.59 -20.36 0.85
N PRO A 259 0.34 -21.00 1.58
CA PRO A 259 1.73 -20.56 1.60
C PRO A 259 2.36 -20.71 0.21
N ILE A 260 3.11 -19.69 -0.21
CA ILE A 260 3.87 -19.69 -1.47
C ILE A 260 5.35 -19.65 -1.13
N THR A 261 6.09 -20.66 -1.62
CA THR A 261 7.52 -20.80 -1.36
C THR A 261 8.34 -19.89 -2.26
N ILE A 262 9.07 -18.98 -1.65
CA ILE A 262 10.11 -18.16 -2.26
C ILE A 262 11.42 -18.31 -1.45
N SER A 263 12.57 -18.06 -2.09
CA SER A 263 13.87 -18.37 -1.50
C SER A 263 14.29 -17.44 -0.36
N GLU A 264 13.88 -16.18 -0.40
CA GLU A 264 14.28 -15.12 0.54
C GLU A 264 13.10 -14.21 0.84
N PRO A 265 13.09 -13.50 1.97
CA PRO A 265 12.09 -12.49 2.24
C PRO A 265 12.29 -11.28 1.31
N ILE A 266 11.23 -10.90 0.63
CA ILE A 266 11.20 -9.81 -0.34
C ILE A 266 10.17 -8.76 0.06
N MET A 267 10.25 -7.59 -0.57
CA MET A 267 9.15 -6.64 -0.63
C MET A 267 8.25 -7.02 -1.81
N MET A 268 7.04 -7.46 -1.55
CA MET A 268 6.02 -7.70 -2.57
C MET A 268 4.85 -6.76 -2.32
N HIS A 269 4.77 -5.67 -3.10
CA HIS A 269 3.82 -4.58 -2.84
C HIS A 269 2.43 -4.86 -3.41
N ASP A 270 2.37 -5.42 -4.62
CA ASP A 270 1.13 -5.70 -5.35
C ASP A 270 1.16 -7.11 -5.96
N PHE A 271 0.04 -7.56 -6.48
CA PHE A 271 -0.14 -8.79 -7.26
C PHE A 271 -1.28 -8.58 -8.26
N ALA A 272 -1.57 -9.55 -9.11
CA ALA A 272 -2.68 -9.46 -10.04
C ALA A 272 -3.54 -10.73 -10.02
N ILE A 273 -4.77 -10.62 -10.53
CA ILE A 273 -5.65 -11.76 -10.80
C ILE A 273 -6.14 -11.72 -12.24
N THR A 274 -6.44 -12.90 -12.77
CA THR A 274 -7.25 -13.12 -13.96
C THR A 274 -8.55 -13.84 -13.59
N GLU A 275 -9.35 -14.27 -14.54
CA GLU A 275 -10.53 -15.09 -14.24
C GLU A 275 -10.15 -16.43 -13.58
N SER A 276 -9.00 -17.02 -13.96
CA SER A 276 -8.57 -18.34 -13.47
C SER A 276 -7.35 -18.31 -12.55
N TYR A 277 -6.51 -17.27 -12.56
CA TYR A 277 -5.20 -17.28 -11.91
C TYR A 277 -4.99 -16.09 -10.97
N ALA A 278 -4.08 -16.30 -10.00
CA ALA A 278 -3.41 -15.26 -9.23
C ALA A 278 -1.93 -15.20 -9.64
N ILE A 279 -1.37 -14.01 -9.79
CA ILE A 279 -0.01 -13.76 -10.27
C ILE A 279 0.80 -13.12 -9.16
N PHE A 280 1.80 -13.85 -8.66
CA PHE A 280 2.73 -13.40 -7.62
C PHE A 280 4.03 -12.93 -8.23
N MET A 281 4.67 -11.95 -7.60
CA MET A 281 5.87 -11.28 -8.11
C MET A 281 7.04 -11.50 -7.15
N ASP A 282 7.86 -12.54 -7.37
CA ASP A 282 9.13 -12.75 -6.67
C ASP A 282 10.22 -11.90 -7.34
N LEU A 283 10.22 -10.61 -6.97
CA LEU A 283 11.12 -9.61 -7.54
C LEU A 283 12.35 -9.39 -6.64
N PRO A 284 13.49 -9.01 -7.20
CA PRO A 284 14.75 -8.95 -6.47
C PRO A 284 14.91 -7.72 -5.57
N MET A 285 13.90 -7.38 -4.78
CA MET A 285 13.92 -6.38 -3.71
C MET A 285 13.89 -7.10 -2.36
N HIS A 286 15.07 -7.40 -1.83
CA HIS A 286 15.23 -8.29 -0.69
C HIS A 286 15.32 -7.55 0.64
N PHE A 287 14.77 -8.15 1.69
CA PHE A 287 14.96 -7.71 3.07
C PHE A 287 16.33 -8.14 3.58
N ARG A 288 17.26 -7.21 3.72
CA ARG A 288 18.67 -7.47 4.02
C ARG A 288 19.21 -6.63 5.18
N PRO A 289 18.79 -6.87 6.42
CA PRO A 289 19.21 -6.07 7.57
C PRO A 289 20.72 -6.10 7.85
N LYS A 290 21.43 -7.17 7.46
CA LYS A 290 22.90 -7.23 7.58
C LYS A 290 23.61 -6.28 6.60
N GLU A 291 23.12 -6.21 5.38
CA GLU A 291 23.64 -5.28 4.36
C GLU A 291 23.28 -3.84 4.71
N MET A 292 22.07 -3.61 5.26
CA MET A 292 21.67 -2.30 5.77
C MET A 292 22.75 -1.71 6.69
N VAL A 293 23.22 -2.48 7.67
CA VAL A 293 24.22 -2.04 8.63
C VAL A 293 25.61 -1.88 7.98
N LYS A 294 26.04 -2.88 7.19
CA LYS A 294 27.38 -2.91 6.59
C LYS A 294 27.58 -1.86 5.53
N GLU A 295 26.58 -1.64 4.67
CA GLU A 295 26.66 -0.78 3.50
C GLU A 295 25.95 0.57 3.67
N LYS A 296 25.38 0.82 4.85
CA LYS A 296 24.62 2.03 5.19
C LYS A 296 23.45 2.33 4.23
N LYS A 297 22.84 1.26 3.71
CA LYS A 297 21.68 1.32 2.81
C LYS A 297 20.36 1.22 3.58
N MET A 298 19.24 1.37 2.88
CA MET A 298 17.92 1.01 3.37
C MET A 298 17.82 -0.50 3.64
N ILE A 299 16.86 -0.89 4.49
CA ILE A 299 16.68 -2.29 4.92
C ILE A 299 16.25 -3.21 3.77
N TYR A 300 15.58 -2.67 2.76
CA TYR A 300 15.32 -3.35 1.50
C TYR A 300 16.32 -2.88 0.45
N SER A 301 16.91 -3.82 -0.26
CA SER A 301 17.87 -3.54 -1.32
C SER A 301 17.58 -4.34 -2.59
N PHE A 302 17.71 -3.70 -3.73
CA PHE A 302 17.56 -4.32 -5.04
C PHE A 302 18.83 -5.07 -5.45
N ASP A 303 18.65 -6.31 -5.91
CA ASP A 303 19.75 -7.16 -6.40
C ASP A 303 19.71 -7.26 -7.93
N PRO A 304 20.51 -6.48 -8.65
CA PRO A 304 20.48 -6.44 -10.12
C PRO A 304 21.00 -7.74 -10.77
N THR A 305 21.57 -8.66 -9.99
CA THR A 305 22.11 -9.93 -10.50
C THR A 305 21.04 -11.03 -10.59
N LYS A 306 19.91 -10.86 -9.91
CA LYS A 306 18.80 -11.82 -9.92
C LYS A 306 17.75 -11.42 -10.94
N LYS A 307 17.10 -12.41 -11.54
CA LYS A 307 15.97 -12.22 -12.43
C LYS A 307 14.69 -11.92 -11.65
N ALA A 308 13.74 -11.24 -12.30
CA ALA A 308 12.37 -11.16 -11.83
C ALA A 308 11.65 -12.49 -12.12
N ARG A 309 10.92 -13.03 -11.13
CA ARG A 309 10.13 -14.26 -11.27
C ARG A 309 8.66 -13.97 -11.03
N PHE A 310 7.82 -14.58 -11.86
CA PHE A 310 6.37 -14.43 -11.80
C PHE A 310 5.74 -15.80 -11.61
N GLY A 311 5.03 -16.00 -10.51
CA GLY A 311 4.33 -17.23 -10.19
C GLY A 311 2.86 -17.14 -10.54
N VAL A 312 2.40 -17.95 -11.49
CA VAL A 312 1.01 -18.03 -11.92
C VAL A 312 0.37 -19.25 -11.27
N LEU A 313 -0.58 -19.03 -10.36
CA LEU A 313 -1.27 -20.08 -9.60
C LEU A 313 -2.77 -20.05 -9.90
N PRO A 314 -3.46 -21.20 -10.09
CA PRO A 314 -4.92 -21.21 -10.12
C PRO A 314 -5.49 -20.51 -8.87
N ARG A 315 -6.37 -19.52 -9.06
CA ARG A 315 -6.77 -18.61 -7.97
C ARG A 315 -7.55 -19.27 -6.83
N TYR A 316 -8.08 -20.48 -7.06
CA TYR A 316 -8.74 -21.29 -6.03
C TYR A 316 -7.92 -22.52 -5.61
N ALA A 317 -6.61 -22.53 -5.91
CA ALA A 317 -5.71 -23.58 -5.45
C ALA A 317 -5.71 -23.64 -3.91
N LYS A 318 -5.59 -24.85 -3.38
CA LYS A 318 -5.52 -25.11 -1.92
C LYS A 318 -4.06 -25.23 -1.43
N ASP A 319 -3.14 -25.33 -2.35
CA ASP A 319 -1.70 -25.38 -2.14
C ASP A 319 -0.96 -24.77 -3.33
N GLU A 320 0.36 -24.71 -3.25
CA GLU A 320 1.22 -24.14 -4.30
C GLU A 320 1.67 -25.12 -5.39
N LEU A 321 1.27 -26.40 -5.34
CA LEU A 321 1.79 -27.44 -6.25
C LEU A 321 1.54 -27.13 -7.73
N MET A 322 0.50 -26.37 -8.03
CA MET A 322 0.15 -25.99 -9.41
C MET A 322 0.74 -24.65 -9.85
N ILE A 323 1.54 -23.98 -9.01
CA ILE A 323 2.16 -22.71 -9.40
C ILE A 323 3.17 -22.92 -10.53
N ARG A 324 3.07 -22.10 -11.56
CA ARG A 324 4.02 -22.08 -12.66
C ARG A 324 4.85 -20.82 -12.63
N TRP A 325 6.16 -20.97 -12.53
CA TRP A 325 7.10 -19.85 -12.45
C TRP A 325 7.67 -19.47 -13.80
N PHE A 326 7.71 -18.18 -14.09
CA PHE A 326 8.26 -17.58 -15.29
C PHE A 326 9.35 -16.58 -14.90
N GLU A 327 10.41 -16.50 -15.72
CA GLU A 327 11.52 -15.57 -15.50
C GLU A 327 11.56 -14.51 -16.59
N LEU A 328 11.77 -13.27 -16.18
CA LEU A 328 12.02 -12.12 -17.03
C LEU A 328 13.28 -11.38 -16.56
N PRO A 329 13.86 -10.47 -17.37
CA PRO A 329 14.92 -9.57 -16.91
C PRO A 329 14.54 -8.89 -15.59
N ASN A 330 15.54 -8.66 -14.74
CA ASN A 330 15.35 -8.04 -13.44
C ASN A 330 14.56 -6.72 -13.54
N CYS A 331 13.70 -6.51 -12.58
CA CYS A 331 12.93 -5.29 -12.43
C CYS A 331 12.29 -5.24 -11.04
N PHE A 332 11.72 -4.10 -10.71
CA PHE A 332 10.79 -3.99 -9.59
C PHE A 332 9.47 -3.40 -10.08
N ILE A 333 8.40 -3.76 -9.40
CA ILE A 333 7.03 -3.33 -9.72
C ILE A 333 6.36 -2.96 -8.41
N PHE A 334 5.94 -1.69 -8.29
CA PHE A 334 5.04 -1.31 -7.21
C PHE A 334 3.59 -1.65 -7.57
N HIS A 335 3.12 -1.29 -8.77
CA HIS A 335 1.72 -1.39 -9.11
C HIS A 335 1.47 -2.11 -10.43
N ASN A 336 0.48 -3.01 -10.39
CA ASN A 336 -0.10 -3.64 -11.56
C ASN A 336 -1.39 -2.91 -11.97
N ALA A 337 -1.60 -2.77 -13.27
CA ALA A 337 -2.83 -2.19 -13.77
C ALA A 337 -3.96 -3.23 -13.84
N ASN A 338 -3.72 -4.31 -14.57
CA ASN A 338 -4.67 -5.41 -14.77
C ASN A 338 -3.96 -6.64 -15.31
N ALA A 339 -4.65 -7.79 -15.28
CA ALA A 339 -4.23 -8.99 -15.97
C ALA A 339 -5.44 -9.72 -16.54
N TRP A 340 -5.23 -10.51 -17.61
CA TRP A 340 -6.28 -11.33 -18.22
C TRP A 340 -5.68 -12.53 -18.92
N GLU A 341 -6.52 -13.40 -19.43
CA GLU A 341 -6.13 -14.58 -20.19
C GLU A 341 -6.44 -14.36 -21.68
N GLU A 342 -5.50 -14.73 -22.54
CA GLU A 342 -5.62 -14.63 -23.98
C GLU A 342 -5.08 -15.93 -24.60
N GLU A 343 -5.97 -16.83 -25.04
CA GLU A 343 -5.62 -18.18 -25.49
C GLU A 343 -4.81 -18.97 -24.45
N ASP A 344 -3.56 -19.33 -24.76
CA ASP A 344 -2.66 -20.04 -23.85
C ASP A 344 -1.78 -19.08 -23.01
N GLU A 345 -2.02 -17.78 -23.03
CA GLU A 345 -1.20 -16.78 -22.37
C GLU A 345 -1.95 -16.04 -21.24
N VAL A 346 -1.23 -15.76 -20.19
CA VAL A 346 -1.61 -14.79 -19.15
C VAL A 346 -0.91 -13.48 -19.46
N VAL A 347 -1.68 -12.41 -19.62
CA VAL A 347 -1.21 -11.06 -19.92
C VAL A 347 -1.26 -10.21 -18.67
N LEU A 348 -0.18 -9.51 -18.35
CA LEU A 348 -0.07 -8.59 -17.22
C LEU A 348 0.35 -7.20 -17.70
N ILE A 349 -0.43 -6.18 -17.37
CA ILE A 349 -0.07 -4.77 -17.58
C ILE A 349 0.43 -4.19 -16.26
N THR A 350 1.62 -3.61 -16.28
CA THR A 350 2.30 -3.19 -15.05
C THR A 350 3.17 -1.95 -15.23
N CYS A 351 3.43 -1.23 -14.14
CA CYS A 351 4.38 -0.12 -14.08
C CYS A 351 5.73 -0.64 -13.58
N ARG A 352 6.68 -0.82 -14.49
CA ARG A 352 7.98 -1.48 -14.26
C ARG A 352 9.09 -0.46 -14.02
N LEU A 353 9.89 -0.68 -12.98
CA LEU A 353 11.15 0.00 -12.68
C LEU A 353 12.33 -0.88 -13.05
N GLU A 354 13.31 -0.34 -13.77
CA GLU A 354 14.50 -1.10 -14.16
C GLU A 354 15.52 -1.21 -13.02
N ASN A 355 15.86 -0.09 -12.39
CA ASN A 355 16.84 -0.02 -11.31
C ASN A 355 16.26 0.79 -10.14
N PRO A 356 15.41 0.19 -9.29
CA PRO A 356 14.83 0.90 -8.18
C PRO A 356 15.86 1.22 -7.10
N ASP A 357 15.87 2.45 -6.65
CA ASP A 357 16.63 2.89 -5.48
C ASP A 357 15.67 3.51 -4.46
N LEU A 358 15.37 2.76 -3.40
CA LEU A 358 14.47 3.24 -2.34
C LEU A 358 15.07 4.40 -1.55
N ASP A 359 16.39 4.59 -1.55
CA ASP A 359 17.04 5.77 -0.96
C ASP A 359 16.65 7.06 -1.69
N MET A 360 16.35 7.00 -2.98
CA MET A 360 15.85 8.17 -3.73
C MET A 360 14.45 8.59 -3.25
N VAL A 361 13.64 7.65 -2.80
CA VAL A 361 12.30 7.90 -2.26
C VAL A 361 12.37 8.39 -0.81
N SER A 362 13.53 8.34 -0.16
CA SER A 362 13.74 8.86 1.20
C SER A 362 13.77 10.40 1.29
N GLY A 363 13.64 11.09 0.16
CA GLY A 363 13.59 12.56 0.13
C GLY A 363 14.94 13.27 0.24
N ASN A 364 16.04 12.51 0.40
CA ASN A 364 17.37 13.09 0.57
C ASN A 364 18.01 13.56 -0.74
N VAL A 365 17.42 13.24 -1.90
CA VAL A 365 18.02 13.51 -3.20
C VAL A 365 16.97 14.00 -4.19
N LYS A 366 16.62 15.29 -4.12
CA LYS A 366 15.67 15.94 -5.02
C LYS A 366 16.05 15.80 -6.51
N GLU A 367 17.34 15.79 -6.80
CA GLU A 367 17.91 15.78 -8.16
C GLU A 367 17.86 14.40 -8.84
N LYS A 368 17.60 13.31 -8.09
CA LYS A 368 17.59 11.95 -8.63
C LYS A 368 16.18 11.36 -8.84
N LEU A 369 15.12 12.06 -8.43
CA LEU A 369 13.73 11.62 -8.67
C LEU A 369 13.42 11.46 -10.17
N GLU A 370 14.13 12.18 -11.03
CA GLU A 370 14.03 12.03 -12.49
C GLU A 370 14.50 10.65 -12.99
N ASN A 371 15.37 9.97 -12.22
CA ASN A 371 15.84 8.63 -12.51
C ASN A 371 14.93 7.52 -11.95
N PHE A 372 13.98 7.88 -11.09
CA PHE A 372 12.95 6.97 -10.58
C PHE A 372 11.74 7.00 -11.53
N SER A 373 11.92 6.41 -12.70
CA SER A 373 10.85 6.40 -13.70
C SER A 373 10.29 4.99 -13.89
N ASN A 374 9.04 4.83 -13.51
CA ASN A 374 8.25 3.66 -13.86
C ASN A 374 7.81 3.75 -15.31
N GLU A 375 7.87 2.64 -16.01
CA GLU A 375 7.48 2.52 -17.40
C GLU A 375 6.34 1.52 -17.54
N LEU A 376 5.37 1.82 -18.40
CA LEU A 376 4.27 0.92 -18.68
C LEU A 376 4.72 -0.23 -19.57
N TYR A 377 4.53 -1.46 -19.08
CA TYR A 377 4.89 -2.70 -19.75
C TYR A 377 3.71 -3.64 -19.86
N GLU A 378 3.71 -4.43 -20.93
CA GLU A 378 2.94 -5.66 -21.07
C GLU A 378 3.89 -6.84 -20.88
N MET A 379 3.52 -7.76 -20.02
CA MET A 379 4.21 -9.03 -19.81
C MET A 379 3.27 -10.17 -20.17
N ARG A 380 3.79 -11.19 -20.86
CA ARG A 380 3.04 -12.36 -21.31
C ARG A 380 3.68 -13.63 -20.81
N PHE A 381 2.89 -14.52 -20.25
CA PHE A 381 3.30 -15.79 -19.69
C PHE A 381 2.55 -16.91 -20.40
N ASN A 382 3.24 -17.68 -21.26
CA ASN A 382 2.60 -18.76 -21.99
C ASN A 382 2.48 -20.01 -21.13
N MET A 383 1.25 -20.31 -20.73
CA MET A 383 0.92 -21.43 -19.82
C MET A 383 1.14 -22.80 -20.45
N LYS A 384 1.29 -22.92 -21.78
CA LYS A 384 1.55 -24.18 -22.47
C LYS A 384 3.04 -24.42 -22.65
N THR A 385 3.79 -23.45 -23.15
CA THR A 385 5.20 -23.60 -23.47
C THR A 385 6.13 -23.31 -22.31
N GLY A 386 5.72 -22.48 -21.34
CA GLY A 386 6.54 -21.96 -20.25
C GLY A 386 7.40 -20.80 -20.66
N SER A 387 7.22 -20.22 -21.85
CA SER A 387 7.93 -19.03 -22.27
C SER A 387 7.30 -17.77 -21.66
N ALA A 388 8.13 -16.74 -21.46
CA ALA A 388 7.69 -15.42 -21.06
C ALA A 388 8.29 -14.35 -21.98
N SER A 389 7.55 -13.27 -22.18
CA SER A 389 7.99 -12.12 -22.95
C SER A 389 7.51 -10.82 -22.31
N GLN A 390 8.14 -9.71 -22.67
CA GLN A 390 7.71 -8.40 -22.24
C GLN A 390 7.92 -7.36 -23.33
N ARG A 391 7.06 -6.33 -23.35
CA ARG A 391 7.24 -5.17 -24.23
C ARG A 391 6.83 -3.88 -23.54
N LYS A 392 7.55 -2.82 -23.81
CA LYS A 392 7.24 -1.47 -23.35
C LYS A 392 6.04 -0.93 -24.13
N LEU A 393 5.05 -0.39 -23.42
CA LEU A 393 3.84 0.18 -24.01
C LEU A 393 3.90 1.70 -24.15
N SER A 394 4.64 2.40 -23.28
CA SER A 394 4.74 3.85 -23.28
C SER A 394 6.18 4.32 -23.04
N ALA A 395 6.56 5.44 -23.66
CA ALA A 395 7.80 6.14 -23.39
C ALA A 395 7.71 7.10 -22.18
N SER A 396 6.48 7.37 -21.69
CA SER A 396 6.27 8.26 -20.56
C SER A 396 6.51 7.53 -19.24
N ALA A 397 7.07 8.27 -18.28
CA ALA A 397 7.16 7.80 -16.90
C ALA A 397 5.75 7.83 -16.27
N VAL A 398 5.25 6.67 -15.84
CA VAL A 398 3.88 6.51 -15.35
C VAL A 398 3.83 5.53 -14.18
N ASP A 399 2.98 5.84 -13.18
CA ASP A 399 2.65 4.93 -12.08
C ASP A 399 1.21 5.18 -11.58
N PHE A 400 0.81 4.47 -10.51
CA PHE A 400 -0.54 4.54 -9.93
C PHE A 400 -1.65 4.28 -10.97
N PRO A 401 -1.58 3.14 -11.68
CA PRO A 401 -2.53 2.84 -12.73
C PRO A 401 -3.95 2.72 -12.16
N ARG A 402 -4.93 3.22 -12.91
CA ARG A 402 -6.35 3.05 -12.57
C ARG A 402 -7.08 2.51 -13.78
N ILE A 403 -7.96 1.56 -13.51
CA ILE A 403 -8.83 0.96 -14.49
C ILE A 403 -10.29 1.12 -14.04
N ASN A 404 -11.22 0.88 -14.93
CA ASN A 404 -12.58 0.61 -14.51
C ASN A 404 -12.62 -0.77 -13.83
N GLU A 405 -12.88 -0.78 -12.52
CA GLU A 405 -12.81 -1.99 -11.68
C GLU A 405 -13.76 -3.13 -12.13
N ARG A 406 -14.74 -2.84 -12.97
CA ARG A 406 -15.59 -3.87 -13.62
C ARG A 406 -14.83 -4.79 -14.57
N TYR A 407 -13.60 -4.40 -14.96
CA TYR A 407 -12.71 -5.18 -15.80
C TYR A 407 -11.53 -5.80 -15.05
N THR A 408 -11.55 -5.77 -13.71
CA THR A 408 -10.53 -6.47 -12.93
C THR A 408 -10.49 -7.95 -13.30
N GLY A 409 -9.31 -8.44 -13.70
CA GLY A 409 -9.13 -9.84 -14.12
C GLY A 409 -9.59 -10.16 -15.52
N LYS A 410 -10.02 -9.18 -16.30
CA LYS A 410 -10.58 -9.36 -17.67
C LYS A 410 -9.87 -8.48 -18.67
N ASP A 411 -9.92 -8.89 -19.95
CA ASP A 411 -9.48 -8.03 -21.03
C ASP A 411 -10.25 -6.71 -21.04
N MET A 412 -9.53 -5.64 -21.30
CA MET A 412 -10.08 -4.29 -21.31
C MET A 412 -9.59 -3.51 -22.51
N CYS A 413 -10.47 -2.71 -23.09
CA CYS A 413 -10.07 -1.75 -24.10
C CYS A 413 -9.13 -0.70 -23.45
N MET A 414 -7.99 -0.42 -24.07
CA MET A 414 -6.98 0.55 -23.56
C MET A 414 -7.54 1.96 -23.34
N GLU A 415 -8.70 2.30 -23.87
CA GLU A 415 -9.41 3.57 -23.62
C GLU A 415 -9.92 3.72 -22.16
N GLN A 416 -9.98 2.61 -21.41
CA GLN A 416 -10.43 2.60 -20.01
C GLN A 416 -9.28 2.61 -19.01
N PHE A 417 -8.06 2.79 -19.51
CA PHE A 417 -6.83 2.80 -18.72
C PHE A 417 -6.37 4.23 -18.40
N TRP A 418 -6.14 4.49 -17.13
CA TRP A 418 -5.68 5.77 -16.63
C TRP A 418 -4.38 5.58 -15.85
N THR A 419 -3.38 6.41 -16.12
CA THR A 419 -2.15 6.47 -15.31
C THR A 419 -1.90 7.90 -14.85
N VAL A 420 -1.25 8.02 -13.70
CA VAL A 420 -0.79 9.33 -13.19
C VAL A 420 0.68 9.50 -13.61
N SER A 421 1.00 10.63 -14.24
CA SER A 421 2.40 10.95 -14.55
C SER A 421 3.19 11.15 -13.27
N GLN A 422 4.38 10.55 -13.18
CA GLN A 422 5.29 10.72 -12.05
C GLN A 422 5.99 12.08 -12.01
N ARG A 423 5.87 12.92 -13.04
CA ARG A 423 6.41 14.27 -12.99
C ARG A 423 5.65 15.08 -11.94
N LEU A 424 6.23 15.17 -10.76
CA LEU A 424 5.69 15.87 -9.58
C LEU A 424 5.34 17.35 -9.83
N GLN A 425 5.76 17.94 -10.96
CA GLN A 425 5.39 19.29 -11.38
C GLN A 425 4.06 19.35 -12.15
N GLU A 426 3.52 18.21 -12.61
CA GLU A 426 2.29 18.12 -13.40
C GLU A 426 1.20 17.28 -12.73
N LEU A 427 1.04 17.40 -11.41
CA LEU A 427 -0.02 16.71 -10.64
C LEU A 427 -1.47 17.05 -11.10
N SER A 428 -1.62 17.83 -12.16
CA SER A 428 -2.93 18.24 -12.69
C SER A 428 -3.34 17.52 -13.98
N SER A 429 -2.50 16.70 -14.60
CA SER A 429 -2.87 16.02 -15.84
C SER A 429 -3.07 14.52 -15.63
N LEU A 430 -4.33 14.11 -15.52
CA LEU A 430 -4.75 12.75 -15.83
C LEU A 430 -4.42 12.51 -17.33
N ILE A 431 -3.41 11.68 -17.59
CA ILE A 431 -3.07 11.32 -18.97
C ILE A 431 -4.03 10.21 -19.41
N CYS A 432 -5.05 10.59 -20.16
CA CYS A 432 -5.82 9.65 -20.97
C CYS A 432 -4.95 9.25 -22.17
N MET A 433 -4.45 8.02 -22.21
CA MET A 433 -3.73 7.55 -23.39
C MET A 433 -4.71 7.25 -24.51
N ARG A 434 -5.07 8.27 -25.28
CA ARG A 434 -5.70 8.09 -26.58
C ARG A 434 -4.68 7.50 -27.57
N ARG A 435 -4.68 6.22 -27.79
CA ARG A 435 -4.08 5.66 -28.99
C ARG A 435 -4.99 5.92 -30.17
N LEU A 436 -4.77 7.04 -30.84
CA LEU A 436 -5.27 7.27 -32.18
C LEU A 436 -4.72 6.19 -33.12
N ARG A 437 -5.63 5.37 -33.69
CA ARG A 437 -5.49 4.59 -34.93
C ARG A 437 -5.61 3.06 -34.89
N GLN A 438 -5.90 2.39 -33.80
CA GLN A 438 -6.30 0.97 -33.90
C GLN A 438 -7.72 0.65 -33.36
N ALA A 439 -8.41 1.62 -32.82
CA ALA A 439 -9.77 1.48 -32.25
C ALA A 439 -10.91 1.27 -33.26
N ARG A 440 -10.65 1.07 -34.57
CA ARG A 440 -11.72 0.83 -35.56
C ARG A 440 -12.27 -0.59 -35.56
N LYS A 441 -11.81 -1.51 -34.73
CA LYS A 441 -12.31 -2.90 -34.67
C LYS A 441 -13.16 -3.25 -33.43
N CYS A 442 -13.30 -2.35 -32.45
CA CYS A 442 -14.12 -2.61 -31.26
C CYS A 442 -15.55 -2.07 -31.30
N TRP A 443 -15.97 -1.48 -32.44
CA TRP A 443 -17.36 -1.08 -32.68
C TRP A 443 -17.93 -1.90 -33.84
N LYS A 444 -18.37 -3.10 -33.57
CA LYS A 444 -19.41 -3.82 -34.31
C LYS A 444 -20.19 -4.69 -33.35
#